data_7f1828f651930df4b8847fc468e881f6
#
_entry.id   7f1828f651930df4b8847fc468e881f6
#
_cell.length_a   1.000
_cell.length_b   1.000
_cell.length_c   1.000
_cell.angle_alpha   90.00
_cell.angle_beta   90.00
_cell.angle_gamma   90.00
#
_symmetry.space_group_name_H-M   'P 1'
#
loop_
_entity.id
_entity.type
_entity.pdbx_description
1 polymer ?
#
loop_
_entity_poly.entity_id
_entity_poly.type
_entity_poly.pdbx_seq_one_letter_code
_entity_poly.pdbx_strand_id
1 'polypeptide(L)'
;MYRVVVLEKNKISLIDSKDNTIKWSIEDKNKMVSTYRLDNYIFLYTFNGWTKMYTSLINIDTGEFYWRDKELNAASNCIAKDNKLFYVDKSFNVVVMEIETGNMIMEEKYTYKKWYSSVYPQLVVYGDRVIAFTKKNAVRIDLNSKKLVDYNFRNLDLKDVLSMSDRYNITVNRYTSSGSGGDTFMYGAYAADAGGYGGGDAGGGDGGGG
;
A
#
# COMPACT_ATOMS: atom_id res chain seq x y z
N MET A 1 -6.51 23.55 1.33
CA MET A 1 -6.26 23.27 2.75
C MET A 1 -5.08 22.32 2.83
N TYR A 2 -3.95 22.76 3.34
CA TYR A 2 -2.74 21.93 3.39
C TYR A 2 -2.69 21.23 4.74
N ARG A 3 -2.95 19.93 4.76
CA ARG A 3 -2.90 19.09 5.96
C ARG A 3 -1.68 18.18 5.88
N VAL A 4 -0.92 18.10 6.95
CA VAL A 4 0.28 17.28 7.05
C VAL A 4 0.08 16.24 8.13
N VAL A 5 0.25 14.98 7.77
CA VAL A 5 0.30 13.88 8.74
C VAL A 5 1.74 13.72 9.19
N VAL A 6 1.97 13.85 10.49
CA VAL A 6 3.28 13.67 11.12
C VAL A 6 3.27 12.38 11.92
N LEU A 7 4.22 11.51 11.66
CA LEU A 7 4.39 10.25 12.35
C LEU A 7 5.67 10.29 13.19
N GLU A 8 5.52 10.14 14.48
CA GLU A 8 6.58 9.97 15.47
C GLU A 8 6.62 8.50 15.93
N LYS A 9 7.54 8.15 16.82
CA LYS A 9 7.72 6.77 17.24
C LYS A 9 6.44 6.09 17.75
N ASN A 10 5.67 6.80 18.58
CA ASN A 10 4.45 6.28 19.22
C ASN A 10 3.26 7.22 19.05
N LYS A 11 3.37 8.20 18.17
CA LYS A 11 2.37 9.26 18.01
C LYS A 11 2.16 9.60 16.55
N ILE A 12 0.92 9.79 16.16
CA ILE A 12 0.53 10.32 14.86
C ILE A 12 -0.31 11.57 15.08
N SER A 13 -0.05 12.60 14.30
CA SER A 13 -0.76 13.89 14.41
C SER A 13 -1.14 14.41 13.04
N LEU A 14 -2.29 15.06 12.95
CA LEU A 14 -2.67 15.88 11.80
C LEU A 14 -2.44 17.34 12.13
N ILE A 15 -1.64 18.00 11.33
CA ILE A 15 -1.28 19.42 11.49
C ILE A 15 -1.85 20.19 10.30
N ASP A 16 -2.50 21.32 10.59
CA ASP A 16 -2.82 22.31 9.56
C ASP A 16 -1.56 23.13 9.29
N SER A 17 -1.03 23.03 8.07
CA SER A 17 0.21 23.72 7.71
C SER A 17 0.04 25.23 7.51
N LYS A 18 -1.17 25.75 7.55
CA LYS A 18 -1.43 27.18 7.40
C LYS A 18 -1.12 27.95 8.68
N ASP A 19 -1.44 27.37 9.81
CA ASP A 19 -1.32 27.98 11.15
C ASP A 19 -0.51 27.11 12.14
N ASN A 20 0.02 25.98 11.69
CA ASN A 20 0.72 24.98 12.48
C ASN A 20 -0.10 24.43 13.66
N THR A 21 -1.42 24.48 13.60
CA THR A 21 -2.26 23.93 14.65
C THR A 21 -2.42 22.43 14.51
N ILE A 22 -2.33 21.72 15.64
CA ILE A 22 -2.62 20.29 15.69
C ILE A 22 -4.14 20.12 15.71
N LYS A 23 -4.69 19.49 14.69
CA LYS A 23 -6.14 19.21 14.60
C LYS A 23 -6.54 18.03 15.47
N TRP A 24 -5.73 16.99 15.44
CA TRP A 24 -5.84 15.83 16.33
C TRP A 24 -4.49 15.14 16.49
N SER A 25 -4.38 14.35 17.55
CA SER A 25 -3.19 13.56 17.85
C SER A 25 -3.60 12.25 18.52
N ILE A 26 -2.95 11.17 18.12
CA ILE A 26 -3.20 9.82 18.64
C ILE A 26 -1.87 9.27 19.12
N GLU A 27 -1.85 8.74 20.34
CA GLU A 27 -0.73 7.97 20.88
C GLU A 27 -1.11 6.50 20.96
N ASP A 28 -0.14 5.63 20.68
CA ASP A 28 -0.31 4.18 20.78
C ASP A 28 0.86 3.58 21.56
N LYS A 29 0.57 2.54 22.35
CA LYS A 29 1.58 1.77 23.07
C LYS A 29 2.53 1.00 22.14
N ASN A 30 2.05 0.67 20.95
CA ASN A 30 2.81 -0.01 19.93
C ASN A 30 3.67 0.99 19.16
N LYS A 31 4.82 0.53 18.68
CA LYS A 31 5.65 1.34 17.80
C LYS A 31 4.93 1.57 16.49
N MET A 32 4.69 2.82 16.14
CA MET A 32 4.18 3.21 14.83
C MET A 32 5.30 3.11 13.79
N VAL A 33 5.05 2.40 12.70
CA VAL A 33 6.06 2.10 11.69
C VAL A 33 5.90 2.94 10.45
N SER A 34 4.67 3.02 9.95
CA SER A 34 4.35 3.76 8.75
C SER A 34 2.88 4.12 8.69
N THR A 35 2.56 5.06 7.83
CA THR A 35 1.19 5.42 7.47
C THR A 35 1.04 5.43 5.97
N TYR A 36 -0.15 5.10 5.51
CA TYR A 36 -0.56 5.22 4.14
C TYR A 36 -1.90 5.93 4.08
N ARG A 37 -1.99 6.97 3.27
CA ARG A 37 -3.24 7.71 3.05
C ARG A 37 -3.92 7.22 1.77
N LEU A 38 -5.23 7.00 1.88
CA LEU A 38 -6.09 6.69 0.75
C LEU A 38 -7.37 7.51 0.92
N ASP A 39 -7.58 8.50 0.09
CA ASP A 39 -8.68 9.48 0.19
C ASP A 39 -8.79 10.12 1.60
N ASN A 40 -9.88 9.87 2.30
CA ASN A 40 -10.13 10.35 3.65
C ASN A 40 -9.70 9.36 4.74
N TYR A 41 -9.01 8.30 4.38
CA TYR A 41 -8.56 7.26 5.27
C TYR A 41 -7.06 7.31 5.48
N ILE A 42 -6.64 7.06 6.73
CA ILE A 42 -5.24 6.82 7.07
C ILE A 42 -5.11 5.38 7.59
N PHE A 43 -4.35 4.58 6.89
CA PHE A 43 -3.90 3.28 7.37
C PHE A 43 -2.67 3.49 8.23
N LEU A 44 -2.78 3.16 9.51
CA LEU A 44 -1.67 3.20 10.47
C LEU A 44 -1.15 1.78 10.68
N TYR A 45 0.14 1.59 10.41
CA TYR A 45 0.82 0.33 10.67
C TYR A 45 1.58 0.42 11.99
N THR A 46 1.30 -0.51 12.90
CA THR A 46 1.95 -0.60 14.21
C THR A 46 2.59 -1.96 14.41
N PHE A 47 3.64 -1.99 15.22
CA PHE A 47 4.34 -3.22 15.61
C PHE A 47 4.12 -3.49 17.09
N ASN A 48 3.62 -4.70 17.40
CA ASN A 48 3.56 -5.20 18.77
C ASN A 48 4.66 -6.24 18.97
N GLY A 49 5.78 -5.80 19.55
CA GLY A 49 6.92 -6.68 19.78
C GLY A 49 7.71 -7.00 18.50
N TRP A 50 8.16 -8.26 18.35
CA TRP A 50 9.17 -8.63 17.35
C TRP A 50 8.60 -9.18 16.04
N THR A 51 7.34 -9.57 15.98
CA THR A 51 6.85 -10.38 14.85
C THR A 51 5.52 -9.98 14.24
N LYS A 52 4.68 -9.21 14.94
CA LYS A 52 3.32 -8.93 14.46
C LYS A 52 3.14 -7.48 14.06
N MET A 53 2.72 -7.30 12.84
CA MET A 53 2.32 -6.01 12.30
C MET A 53 0.80 -5.93 12.23
N TYR A 54 0.27 -4.85 12.78
CA TYR A 54 -1.15 -4.56 12.77
C TYR A 54 -1.43 -3.33 11.92
N THR A 55 -2.62 -3.28 11.40
CA THR A 55 -3.14 -2.15 10.65
C THR A 55 -4.36 -1.61 11.39
N SER A 56 -4.43 -0.30 11.52
CA SER A 56 -5.60 0.41 12.01
C SER A 56 -6.06 1.42 10.97
N LEU A 57 -7.35 1.65 10.87
CA LEU A 57 -7.91 2.63 9.96
C LEU A 57 -8.44 3.84 10.73
N ILE A 58 -8.02 5.03 10.32
CA ILE A 58 -8.33 6.30 10.96
C ILE A 58 -9.03 7.21 9.95
N ASN A 59 -10.06 7.90 10.40
CA ASN A 59 -10.65 9.01 9.68
C ASN A 59 -9.69 10.21 9.70
N ILE A 60 -9.30 10.72 8.55
CA ILE A 60 -8.33 11.82 8.46
C ILE A 60 -8.88 13.12 9.05
N ASP A 61 -10.19 13.35 9.00
CA ASP A 61 -10.79 14.61 9.45
C ASP A 61 -10.94 14.66 10.96
N THR A 62 -11.34 13.53 11.58
CA THR A 62 -11.66 13.47 13.01
C THR A 62 -10.55 12.86 13.87
N GLY A 63 -9.68 12.06 13.31
CA GLY A 63 -8.71 11.24 14.05
C GLY A 63 -9.32 10.01 14.73
N GLU A 64 -10.60 9.74 14.52
CA GLU A 64 -11.26 8.58 15.10
C GLU A 64 -10.91 7.30 14.34
N PHE A 65 -10.83 6.20 15.08
CA PHE A 65 -10.63 4.90 14.47
C PHE A 65 -11.94 4.33 13.95
N TYR A 66 -11.95 3.91 12.70
CA TYR A 66 -12.97 3.01 12.17
C TYR A 66 -12.80 1.60 12.75
N TRP A 67 -11.56 1.11 12.75
CA TRP A 67 -11.17 -0.16 13.38
C TRP A 67 -9.69 -0.14 13.73
N ARG A 68 -9.27 -1.04 14.65
CA ARG A 68 -7.91 -1.10 15.17
C ARG A 68 -7.35 -2.52 15.11
N ASP A 69 -6.03 -2.59 15.03
CA ASP A 69 -5.21 -3.78 15.26
C ASP A 69 -5.60 -5.01 14.43
N LYS A 70 -5.98 -4.81 13.16
CA LYS A 70 -6.25 -5.91 12.23
C LYS A 70 -4.98 -6.38 11.53
N GLU A 71 -4.79 -7.69 11.41
CA GLU A 71 -3.72 -8.31 10.64
C GLU A 71 -4.16 -8.43 9.17
N LEU A 72 -4.05 -7.37 8.37
CA LEU A 72 -4.45 -7.40 6.96
C LEU A 72 -3.50 -8.25 6.10
N ASN A 73 -2.19 -8.27 6.45
CA ASN A 73 -1.16 -8.96 5.69
C ASN A 73 -1.13 -8.60 4.19
N ALA A 74 -1.53 -7.36 3.86
CA ALA A 74 -1.55 -6.88 2.49
C ALA A 74 -0.15 -6.97 1.85
N ALA A 75 -0.09 -7.48 0.63
CA ALA A 75 1.12 -7.66 -0.15
C ALA A 75 1.05 -6.97 -1.53
N SER A 76 -0.08 -6.36 -1.87
CA SER A 76 -0.29 -5.53 -3.05
C SER A 76 -0.63 -4.10 -2.68
N ASN A 77 -0.79 -3.25 -3.69
CA ASN A 77 -1.46 -1.96 -3.51
C ASN A 77 -2.89 -2.17 -3.00
N CYS A 78 -3.38 -1.20 -2.23
CA CYS A 78 -4.77 -1.17 -1.76
C CYS A 78 -5.58 -0.21 -2.64
N ILE A 79 -6.81 -0.57 -2.93
CA ILE A 79 -7.78 0.28 -3.63
C ILE A 79 -9.00 0.47 -2.74
N ALA A 80 -9.41 1.72 -2.54
CA ALA A 80 -10.72 2.05 -1.97
C ALA A 80 -11.68 2.41 -3.11
N LYS A 81 -12.82 1.72 -3.17
CA LYS A 81 -13.88 1.98 -4.13
C LYS A 81 -15.22 1.55 -3.55
N ASP A 82 -16.24 2.41 -3.67
CA ASP A 82 -17.62 2.12 -3.25
C ASP A 82 -17.70 1.59 -1.80
N ASN A 83 -17.05 2.29 -0.86
CA ASN A 83 -16.92 1.92 0.56
C ASN A 83 -16.29 0.53 0.81
N LYS A 84 -15.49 0.05 -0.13
CA LYS A 84 -14.79 -1.24 -0.03
C LYS A 84 -13.29 -1.06 -0.21
N LEU A 85 -12.52 -1.82 0.58
CA LEU A 85 -11.09 -1.94 0.47
C LEU A 85 -10.76 -3.25 -0.25
N PHE A 86 -9.99 -3.13 -1.32
CA PHE A 86 -9.49 -4.25 -2.12
C PHE A 86 -7.98 -4.36 -1.94
N TYR A 87 -7.47 -5.55 -1.68
CA TYR A 87 -6.02 -5.83 -1.63
C TYR A 87 -5.75 -7.31 -1.91
N VAL A 88 -4.48 -7.63 -2.12
CA VAL A 88 -4.01 -9.02 -2.17
C VAL A 88 -3.16 -9.28 -0.94
N ASP A 89 -3.45 -10.36 -0.22
CA ASP A 89 -2.70 -10.74 0.97
C ASP A 89 -1.41 -11.52 0.66
N LYS A 90 -0.58 -11.75 1.68
CA LYS A 90 0.66 -12.54 1.56
C LYS A 90 0.42 -13.99 1.13
N SER A 91 -0.79 -14.49 1.31
CA SER A 91 -1.20 -15.83 0.88
C SER A 91 -1.70 -15.86 -0.56
N PHE A 92 -1.67 -14.72 -1.27
CA PHE A 92 -2.20 -14.54 -2.62
C PHE A 92 -3.74 -14.66 -2.69
N ASN A 93 -4.44 -14.37 -1.64
CA ASN A 93 -5.88 -14.18 -1.71
C ASN A 93 -6.17 -12.75 -2.13
N VAL A 94 -7.12 -12.60 -3.05
CA VAL A 94 -7.74 -11.31 -3.34
C VAL A 94 -8.81 -11.11 -2.28
N VAL A 95 -8.64 -10.07 -1.50
CA VAL A 95 -9.48 -9.77 -0.34
C VAL A 95 -10.28 -8.51 -0.61
N VAL A 96 -11.56 -8.56 -0.27
CA VAL A 96 -12.45 -7.40 -0.28
C VAL A 96 -13.10 -7.29 1.09
N MET A 97 -12.99 -6.13 1.70
CA MET A 97 -13.63 -5.84 2.97
C MET A 97 -14.39 -4.52 2.91
N GLU A 98 -15.38 -4.37 3.74
CA GLU A 98 -16.03 -3.08 3.96
C GLU A 98 -15.06 -2.16 4.68
N ILE A 99 -14.84 -0.94 4.13
CA ILE A 99 -13.72 -0.11 4.59
C ILE A 99 -13.93 0.40 6.01
N GLU A 100 -15.13 0.84 6.36
CA GLU A 100 -15.41 1.45 7.67
C GLU A 100 -15.59 0.43 8.79
N THR A 101 -16.23 -0.69 8.53
CA THR A 101 -16.44 -1.74 9.54
C THR A 101 -15.28 -2.73 9.62
N GLY A 102 -14.53 -2.84 8.52
CA GLY A 102 -13.49 -3.84 8.38
C GLY A 102 -14.03 -5.27 8.31
N ASN A 103 -15.30 -5.46 7.94
CA ASN A 103 -15.90 -6.78 7.76
C ASN A 103 -15.50 -7.38 6.41
N MET A 104 -15.13 -8.66 6.42
CA MET A 104 -14.78 -9.40 5.23
C MET A 104 -16.01 -9.61 4.34
N ILE A 105 -15.93 -9.20 3.07
CA ILE A 105 -16.96 -9.42 2.06
C ILE A 105 -16.61 -10.63 1.20
N MET A 106 -15.32 -10.72 0.81
CA MET A 106 -14.83 -11.76 -0.08
C MET A 106 -13.36 -12.04 0.22
N GLU A 107 -12.98 -13.30 0.17
CA GLU A 107 -11.59 -13.76 0.15
C GLU A 107 -11.50 -14.94 -0.82
N GLU A 108 -10.73 -14.77 -1.89
CA GLU A 108 -10.63 -15.76 -2.96
C GLU A 108 -9.19 -15.88 -3.43
N LYS A 109 -8.73 -17.11 -3.60
CA LYS A 109 -7.37 -17.40 -4.05
C LYS A 109 -7.14 -16.92 -5.48
N TYR A 110 -6.06 -16.17 -5.71
CA TYR A 110 -5.65 -15.80 -7.07
C TYR A 110 -5.26 -17.04 -7.86
N THR A 111 -6.06 -17.38 -8.87
CA THR A 111 -6.00 -18.67 -9.60
C THR A 111 -4.69 -18.88 -10.36
N TYR A 112 -4.04 -17.80 -10.80
CA TYR A 112 -2.83 -17.85 -11.61
C TYR A 112 -1.52 -17.86 -10.81
N LYS A 113 -1.61 -18.07 -9.48
CA LYS A 113 -0.41 -18.23 -8.66
C LYS A 113 0.34 -19.51 -9.07
N LYS A 114 1.60 -19.35 -9.46
CA LYS A 114 2.52 -20.48 -9.58
C LYS A 114 3.26 -20.70 -8.26
N TRP A 115 3.57 -21.94 -7.92
CA TRP A 115 4.23 -22.31 -6.65
C TRP A 115 5.60 -21.61 -6.45
N TYR A 116 6.29 -21.27 -7.55
CA TYR A 116 7.59 -20.59 -7.55
C TYR A 116 7.50 -19.06 -7.77
N SER A 117 6.29 -18.50 -7.88
CA SER A 117 6.13 -17.06 -8.11
C SER A 117 6.06 -16.32 -6.79
N SER A 118 6.95 -15.35 -6.60
CA SER A 118 6.90 -14.37 -5.51
C SER A 118 6.23 -13.07 -5.93
N VAL A 119 5.79 -12.93 -7.20
CA VAL A 119 5.17 -11.70 -7.71
C VAL A 119 3.70 -11.70 -7.36
N TYR A 120 3.31 -10.75 -6.51
CA TYR A 120 1.91 -10.52 -6.16
C TYR A 120 1.18 -9.79 -7.30
N PRO A 121 -0.08 -10.15 -7.58
CA PRO A 121 -0.90 -9.39 -8.50
C PRO A 121 -1.10 -7.96 -8.00
N GLN A 122 -1.10 -7.01 -8.91
CA GLN A 122 -1.45 -5.62 -8.65
C GLN A 122 -2.95 -5.43 -8.89
N LEU A 123 -3.52 -4.41 -8.27
CA LEU A 123 -4.91 -4.05 -8.46
C LEU A 123 -5.03 -2.75 -9.27
N VAL A 124 -6.03 -2.68 -10.14
CA VAL A 124 -6.37 -1.48 -10.89
C VAL A 124 -7.89 -1.31 -10.98
N VAL A 125 -8.33 -0.06 -10.96
CA VAL A 125 -9.71 0.28 -11.32
C VAL A 125 -9.77 0.52 -12.84
N TYR A 126 -10.57 -0.27 -13.53
CA TYR A 126 -10.80 -0.13 -14.96
C TYR A 126 -12.30 0.01 -15.24
N GLY A 127 -12.74 1.23 -15.54
CA GLY A 127 -14.15 1.58 -15.58
C GLY A 127 -14.80 1.43 -14.19
N ASP A 128 -15.84 0.65 -14.11
CA ASP A 128 -16.58 0.32 -12.89
C ASP A 128 -16.00 -0.87 -12.11
N ARG A 129 -14.96 -1.52 -12.63
CA ARG A 129 -14.45 -2.82 -12.17
C ARG A 129 -13.12 -2.68 -11.46
N VAL A 130 -12.90 -3.53 -10.46
CA VAL A 130 -11.57 -3.75 -9.88
C VAL A 130 -11.01 -5.05 -10.45
N ILE A 131 -9.78 -4.96 -10.95
CA ILE A 131 -9.10 -6.05 -11.65
C ILE A 131 -7.78 -6.32 -10.91
N ALA A 132 -7.55 -7.60 -10.57
CA ALA A 132 -6.27 -8.07 -10.08
C ALA A 132 -5.49 -8.67 -11.26
N PHE A 133 -4.23 -8.24 -11.45
CA PHE A 133 -3.46 -8.62 -12.63
C PHE A 133 -1.97 -8.79 -12.34
N THR A 134 -1.34 -9.57 -13.19
CA THR A 134 0.11 -9.71 -13.32
C THR A 134 0.49 -9.41 -14.77
N LYS A 135 1.78 -9.46 -15.09
CA LYS A 135 2.25 -9.26 -16.48
C LYS A 135 1.62 -10.22 -17.52
N LYS A 136 0.97 -11.31 -17.08
CA LYS A 136 0.46 -12.36 -17.98
C LYS A 136 -1.03 -12.61 -17.87
N ASN A 137 -1.62 -12.38 -16.71
CA ASN A 137 -2.99 -12.80 -16.43
C ASN A 137 -3.70 -11.71 -15.66
N ALA A 138 -4.99 -11.58 -15.90
CA ALA A 138 -5.86 -10.66 -15.17
C ALA A 138 -7.17 -11.37 -14.81
N VAL A 139 -7.71 -11.00 -13.65
CA VAL A 139 -9.02 -11.44 -13.18
C VAL A 139 -9.82 -10.24 -12.70
N ARG A 140 -11.09 -10.22 -13.02
CA ARG A 140 -12.07 -9.27 -12.50
C ARG A 140 -12.59 -9.78 -11.17
N ILE A 141 -12.72 -8.90 -10.20
CA ILE A 141 -13.38 -9.20 -8.93
C ILE A 141 -14.88 -9.05 -9.13
N ASP A 142 -15.62 -10.14 -8.99
CA ASP A 142 -17.08 -10.15 -9.08
C ASP A 142 -17.68 -10.31 -7.68
N LEU A 143 -18.18 -9.21 -7.14
CA LEU A 143 -18.75 -9.19 -5.78
C LEU A 143 -20.10 -9.89 -5.68
N ASN A 144 -20.84 -10.01 -6.79
CA ASN A 144 -22.15 -10.66 -6.79
C ASN A 144 -22.00 -12.18 -6.61
N SER A 145 -21.07 -12.77 -7.36
CA SER A 145 -20.76 -14.19 -7.24
C SER A 145 -19.70 -14.49 -6.17
N LYS A 146 -19.05 -13.48 -5.60
CA LYS A 146 -17.89 -13.57 -4.71
C LYS A 146 -16.77 -14.44 -5.30
N LYS A 147 -16.50 -14.26 -6.60
CA LYS A 147 -15.49 -15.03 -7.33
C LYS A 147 -14.58 -14.13 -8.15
N LEU A 148 -13.41 -14.68 -8.48
CA LEU A 148 -12.52 -14.11 -9.48
C LEU A 148 -12.89 -14.67 -10.85
N VAL A 149 -13.14 -13.79 -11.82
CA VAL A 149 -13.52 -14.14 -13.18
C VAL A 149 -12.41 -13.70 -14.12
N ASP A 150 -11.99 -14.59 -15.01
CA ASP A 150 -10.96 -14.28 -16.00
C ASP A 150 -11.29 -13.00 -16.77
N TYR A 151 -10.29 -12.16 -16.93
CA TYR A 151 -10.44 -10.89 -17.61
C TYR A 151 -9.35 -10.71 -18.67
N ASN A 152 -9.75 -10.25 -19.83
CA ASN A 152 -8.84 -9.91 -20.92
C ASN A 152 -9.00 -8.44 -21.27
N PHE A 153 -7.92 -7.68 -21.14
CA PHE A 153 -7.87 -6.30 -21.59
C PHE A 153 -7.86 -6.28 -23.12
N ARG A 154 -8.92 -5.77 -23.72
CA ARG A 154 -8.96 -5.56 -25.18
C ARG A 154 -8.04 -4.41 -25.54
N ASN A 155 -7.09 -4.65 -26.45
CA ASN A 155 -6.17 -3.66 -27.01
C ASN A 155 -5.23 -2.97 -25.99
N LEU A 156 -4.98 -3.59 -24.82
CA LEU A 156 -4.00 -3.10 -23.85
C LEU A 156 -3.00 -4.21 -23.53
N ASP A 157 -1.71 -3.87 -23.57
CA ASP A 157 -0.68 -4.73 -23.00
C ASP A 157 -0.75 -4.59 -21.46
N LEU A 158 -0.71 -5.70 -20.74
CA LEU A 158 -0.69 -5.71 -19.28
C LEU A 158 0.51 -4.95 -18.69
N LYS A 159 1.58 -4.81 -19.46
CA LYS A 159 2.74 -3.99 -19.08
C LYS A 159 2.38 -2.49 -19.08
N ASP A 160 1.56 -2.05 -20.03
CA ASP A 160 1.12 -0.65 -20.12
C ASP A 160 0.13 -0.32 -19.00
N VAL A 161 -0.70 -1.29 -18.59
CA VAL A 161 -1.62 -1.13 -17.45
C VAL A 161 -0.85 -0.93 -16.15
N LEU A 162 0.28 -1.59 -15.96
CA LEU A 162 1.16 -1.39 -14.79
C LEU A 162 1.66 0.05 -14.69
N SER A 163 2.01 0.67 -15.83
CA SER A 163 2.47 2.07 -15.86
C SER A 163 1.36 3.08 -15.54
N MET A 164 0.11 2.72 -15.72
CA MET A 164 -1.05 3.59 -15.44
C MET A 164 -1.49 3.57 -13.98
N SER A 165 -1.16 2.53 -13.22
CA SER A 165 -1.59 2.40 -11.82
C SER A 165 -0.91 3.37 -10.86
N ASP A 166 0.21 3.97 -11.26
CA ASP A 166 1.00 4.88 -10.43
C ASP A 166 0.39 6.28 -10.22
N ARG A 167 -0.66 6.64 -10.93
CA ARG A 167 -1.20 8.01 -10.90
C ARG A 167 -1.98 8.38 -9.63
N TYR A 168 -2.25 7.44 -8.76
CA TYR A 168 -3.06 7.63 -7.56
C TYR A 168 -2.33 7.46 -6.23
N ASN A 169 -1.01 7.26 -6.26
CA ASN A 169 -0.21 7.15 -5.04
C ASN A 169 0.08 8.53 -4.46
N ILE A 170 -0.55 8.84 -3.33
CA ILE A 170 -0.27 10.06 -2.58
C ILE A 170 0.91 9.76 -1.65
N THR A 171 2.00 10.51 -1.81
CA THR A 171 3.19 10.38 -0.97
C THR A 171 2.90 10.94 0.43
N VAL A 172 3.12 10.13 1.46
CA VAL A 172 3.14 10.58 2.85
C VAL A 172 4.57 10.98 3.22
N ASN A 173 4.77 12.25 3.56
CA ASN A 173 6.06 12.73 4.00
C ASN A 173 6.37 12.20 5.41
N ARG A 174 7.50 11.53 5.54
CA ARG A 174 8.02 11.01 6.81
C ARG A 174 8.99 12.03 7.38
N TYR A 175 8.67 12.57 8.55
CA TYR A 175 9.63 13.35 9.32
C TYR A 175 10.26 12.45 10.38
N THR A 176 11.52 12.09 10.21
CA THR A 176 12.31 11.44 11.26
C THR A 176 13.19 12.49 11.91
N SER A 177 12.85 12.89 13.11
CA SER A 177 13.80 13.64 13.94
C SER A 177 14.90 12.68 14.39
N SER A 178 16.10 12.95 13.91
CA SER A 178 17.41 12.46 14.35
C SER A 178 17.66 10.94 14.39
N GLY A 179 18.55 10.52 13.51
CA GLY A 179 19.73 9.71 13.81
C GLY A 179 19.51 8.29 14.33
N SER A 180 19.21 7.38 13.45
CA SER A 180 19.95 6.13 13.26
C SER A 180 19.36 5.38 12.07
N GLY A 181 20.23 4.99 11.14
CA GLY A 181 19.85 4.20 9.97
C GLY A 181 19.21 2.90 10.42
N GLY A 182 17.93 2.76 10.15
CA GLY A 182 17.18 1.56 10.32
C GLY A 182 16.35 1.36 9.07
N ASP A 183 16.59 0.25 8.40
CA ASP A 183 15.99 -0.16 7.16
C ASP A 183 14.48 0.09 7.13
N THR A 184 14.07 0.86 6.15
CA THR A 184 12.67 1.16 5.88
C THR A 184 12.05 -0.05 5.21
N PHE A 185 11.42 -0.93 5.98
CA PHE A 185 10.53 -1.92 5.42
C PHE A 185 9.26 -1.22 4.95
N MET A 186 9.21 -0.90 3.68
CA MET A 186 8.00 -0.48 2.99
C MET A 186 7.15 -1.72 2.70
N TYR A 187 6.26 -2.07 3.60
CA TYR A 187 5.17 -2.97 3.29
C TYR A 187 4.02 -2.15 2.69
N GLY A 188 3.72 -2.42 1.43
CA GLY A 188 2.49 -1.99 0.78
C GLY A 188 2.56 -0.78 -0.14
N ALA A 189 3.67 -0.07 -0.23
CA ALA A 189 3.87 0.88 -1.31
C ALA A 189 4.96 0.34 -2.23
N TYR A 190 4.63 -0.60 -3.07
CA TYR A 190 5.37 -0.73 -4.31
C TYR A 190 4.95 0.45 -5.20
N ALA A 191 5.49 1.63 -4.91
CA ALA A 191 5.82 2.51 -6.00
C ALA A 191 6.73 1.66 -6.88
N ALA A 192 6.27 1.30 -8.05
CA ALA A 192 7.10 0.76 -9.08
C ALA A 192 8.11 1.84 -9.47
N ASP A 193 9.21 1.93 -8.74
CA ASP A 193 10.41 2.56 -9.24
C ASP A 193 11.05 1.59 -10.23
N ALA A 194 10.42 1.48 -11.37
CA ALA A 194 10.96 0.87 -12.55
C ALA A 194 11.69 1.96 -13.34
N GLY A 195 12.91 2.28 -12.93
CA GLY A 195 13.66 3.24 -13.75
C GLY A 195 14.96 3.74 -13.16
N GLY A 196 15.74 2.89 -12.56
CA GLY A 196 17.12 3.18 -12.22
C GLY A 196 18.09 2.32 -13.02
N TYR A 197 18.21 2.55 -14.33
CA TYR A 197 19.40 2.14 -15.07
C TYR A 197 20.56 3.05 -14.66
N GLY A 198 21.21 2.74 -13.55
CA GLY A 198 22.51 3.25 -13.18
C GLY A 198 23.54 2.39 -13.87
N GLY A 199 23.91 2.76 -15.09
CA GLY A 199 25.12 2.30 -15.74
C GLY A 199 26.31 2.82 -14.95
N GLY A 200 26.89 1.99 -14.08
CA GLY A 200 28.17 2.24 -13.46
C GLY A 200 29.26 1.82 -14.45
N ASP A 201 29.79 2.76 -15.18
CA ASP A 201 31.07 2.60 -15.89
C ASP A 201 32.16 2.39 -14.85
N ALA A 202 32.64 1.16 -14.78
CA ALA A 202 33.87 0.83 -14.09
C ALA A 202 35.03 1.31 -14.95
N GLY A 203 35.49 2.53 -14.71
CA GLY A 203 36.75 3.03 -15.25
C GLY A 203 37.90 2.25 -14.68
N GLY A 204 38.53 1.41 -15.50
CA GLY A 204 39.78 0.77 -15.22
C GLY A 204 40.90 1.80 -15.16
N GLY A 205 41.51 1.97 -13.99
CA GLY A 205 42.73 2.71 -13.81
C GLY A 205 43.93 1.84 -14.04
N ASP A 206 44.57 1.98 -15.20
CA ASP A 206 45.91 1.50 -15.47
C ASP A 206 46.89 2.29 -14.66
N GLY A 207 47.53 1.69 -13.67
CA GLY A 207 48.66 2.22 -12.92
C GLY A 207 49.96 1.51 -13.33
N GLY A 208 50.57 1.94 -14.43
CA GLY A 208 51.92 1.60 -14.72
C GLY A 208 52.87 2.37 -13.81
N GLY A 209 53.73 1.65 -13.08
CA GLY A 209 54.84 2.20 -12.32
C GLY A 209 56.15 1.54 -12.77
N GLY A 210 57.03 2.33 -13.22
CA GLY A 210 58.41 1.97 -13.48
C GLY A 210 59.25 1.77 -12.22
#